data_50b964f1e2833933a8aef820292cbd5c
#
_entry.id   50b964f1e2833933a8aef820292cbd5c
#
_cell.length_a   1.000
_cell.length_b   1.000
_cell.length_c   1.000
_cell.angle_alpha   90.00
_cell.angle_beta   90.00
_cell.angle_gamma   90.00
#
_symmetry.space_group_name_H-M   'P 1'
#
loop_
_entity.id
_entity.type
_entity.pdbx_description
1 polymer ?
#
loop_
_entity_poly.entity_id
_entity_poly.type
_entity_poly.pdbx_seq_one_letter_code
_entity_poly.pdbx_strand_id
1 'polypeptide(L)'
;MKEELDPNKKTILVVDDEKPIIDILVYNLKKEGYNTLEATDGEMGINVALEARPDLILLDVMLPKVDGLTVCNRVKQVYNVPILMISARDEEVDKIVGLELGADDYITKPFSVRELMARVKANLRKNDDENNAKEKKKDTKIVVGDLELDL
;
A
#
# COMPACT_ATOMS: atom_id res chain seq x y z
N MET A 1 -7.14 -9.66 20.41
CA MET A 1 -8.41 -9.12 19.98
C MET A 1 -8.22 -8.08 18.90
N LYS A 2 -9.02 -8.17 17.87
CA LYS A 2 -8.89 -7.22 16.77
C LYS A 2 -9.53 -5.89 17.13
N GLU A 3 -8.82 -4.84 16.79
CA GLU A 3 -9.36 -3.50 16.90
C GLU A 3 -10.39 -3.29 15.79
N GLU A 4 -11.49 -2.66 16.09
CA GLU A 4 -12.44 -2.33 15.05
C GLU A 4 -11.90 -1.19 14.20
N LEU A 5 -12.00 -1.33 12.89
CA LEU A 5 -11.54 -0.29 11.98
C LEU A 5 -12.63 0.73 11.76
N ASP A 6 -12.25 2.01 11.75
CA ASP A 6 -13.17 3.10 11.49
C ASP A 6 -13.41 3.17 9.98
N PRO A 7 -14.67 3.00 9.51
CA PRO A 7 -14.95 3.00 8.06
C PRO A 7 -14.71 4.35 7.40
N ASN A 8 -14.58 5.42 8.18
CA ASN A 8 -14.34 6.75 7.65
C ASN A 8 -12.85 7.08 7.49
N LYS A 9 -11.97 6.16 7.88
CA LYS A 9 -10.53 6.36 7.79
C LYS A 9 -9.91 5.38 6.81
N LYS A 10 -8.84 5.82 6.16
CA LYS A 10 -8.05 4.92 5.32
C LYS A 10 -7.29 3.94 6.19
N THR A 11 -7.11 2.72 5.70
CA THR A 11 -6.44 1.64 6.41
C THR A 11 -5.09 1.35 5.78
N ILE A 12 -4.05 1.34 6.60
CA ILE A 12 -2.68 1.09 6.17
C ILE A 12 -2.20 -0.22 6.76
N LEU A 13 -1.70 -1.12 5.92
CA LEU A 13 -1.07 -2.36 6.39
C LEU A 13 0.43 -2.14 6.45
N VAL A 14 1.04 -2.48 7.58
CA VAL A 14 2.48 -2.41 7.78
C VAL A 14 3.03 -3.83 7.82
N VAL A 15 3.93 -4.16 6.90
CA VAL A 15 4.55 -5.48 6.83
C VAL A 15 6.05 -5.34 7.06
N ASP A 16 6.53 -5.78 8.20
CA ASP A 16 7.94 -5.67 8.61
C ASP A 16 8.18 -6.71 9.69
N ASP A 17 9.36 -7.32 9.71
CA ASP A 17 9.66 -8.32 10.73
C ASP A 17 10.30 -7.73 11.98
N GLU A 18 10.56 -6.44 11.99
CA GLU A 18 11.15 -5.75 13.14
C GLU A 18 10.08 -5.02 13.92
N LYS A 19 9.72 -5.58 15.06
CA LYS A 19 8.66 -5.01 15.90
C LYS A 19 8.88 -3.53 16.25
N PRO A 20 10.09 -3.07 16.59
CA PRO A 20 10.29 -1.65 16.86
C PRO A 20 9.92 -0.75 15.68
N ILE A 21 10.17 -1.20 14.46
CA ILE A 21 9.81 -0.44 13.26
C ILE A 21 8.28 -0.39 13.13
N ILE A 22 7.62 -1.54 13.28
CA ILE A 22 6.17 -1.58 13.24
C ILE A 22 5.57 -0.61 14.27
N ASP A 23 6.08 -0.64 15.49
CA ASP A 23 5.55 0.20 16.56
C ASP A 23 5.66 1.70 16.22
N ILE A 24 6.80 2.11 15.68
CA ILE A 24 7.01 3.51 15.27
C ILE A 24 6.04 3.88 14.17
N LEU A 25 5.92 3.03 13.15
CA LEU A 25 5.05 3.32 12.01
C LEU A 25 3.58 3.36 12.43
N VAL A 26 3.15 2.37 13.21
CA VAL A 26 1.76 2.31 13.67
C VAL A 26 1.40 3.54 14.50
N TYR A 27 2.29 3.91 15.43
CA TYR A 27 2.05 5.10 16.26
C TYR A 27 1.85 6.35 15.39
N ASN A 28 2.73 6.56 14.43
CA ASN A 28 2.67 7.75 13.60
C ASN A 28 1.50 7.73 12.63
N LEU A 29 1.17 6.56 12.08
CA LEU A 29 0.03 6.42 11.19
C LEU A 29 -1.29 6.71 11.92
N LYS A 30 -1.44 6.18 13.13
CA LYS A 30 -2.64 6.46 13.93
C LYS A 30 -2.74 7.94 14.27
N LYS A 31 -1.60 8.57 14.56
CA LYS A 31 -1.56 9.98 14.85
C LYS A 31 -2.01 10.82 13.65
N GLU A 32 -1.74 10.33 12.44
CA GLU A 32 -2.18 11.00 11.21
C GLU A 32 -3.62 10.67 10.83
N GLY A 33 -4.29 9.83 11.61
CA GLY A 33 -5.70 9.55 11.39
C GLY A 33 -5.99 8.30 10.58
N TYR A 34 -5.05 7.39 10.46
CA TYR A 34 -5.26 6.14 9.72
C TYR A 34 -5.58 4.97 10.63
N ASN A 35 -6.35 4.02 10.12
CA ASN A 35 -6.42 2.70 10.70
C ASN A 35 -5.14 1.95 10.37
N THR A 36 -4.71 1.03 11.22
CA THR A 36 -3.50 0.25 10.97
C THR A 36 -3.73 -1.24 11.12
N LEU A 37 -3.06 -2.01 10.27
CA LEU A 37 -2.98 -3.46 10.36
C LEU A 37 -1.51 -3.82 10.32
N GLU A 38 -1.14 -4.95 10.90
CA GLU A 38 0.26 -5.37 11.02
C GLU A 38 0.46 -6.79 10.53
N ALA A 39 1.61 -7.04 9.91
CA ALA A 39 2.04 -8.38 9.58
C ALA A 39 3.55 -8.45 9.77
N THR A 40 4.05 -9.58 10.29
CA THR A 40 5.46 -9.72 10.63
C THR A 40 6.25 -10.55 9.64
N ASP A 41 5.60 -11.09 8.64
CA ASP A 41 6.28 -11.81 7.55
C ASP A 41 5.48 -11.67 6.27
N GLY A 42 6.09 -12.10 5.15
CA GLY A 42 5.48 -11.91 3.85
C GLY A 42 4.20 -12.72 3.63
N GLU A 43 4.16 -13.94 4.15
CA GLU A 43 2.97 -14.79 4.01
C GLU A 43 1.78 -14.15 4.73
N MET A 44 2.00 -13.75 5.97
CA MET A 44 0.97 -13.05 6.74
C MET A 44 0.54 -11.75 6.04
N GLY A 45 1.51 -11.03 5.48
CA GLY A 45 1.23 -9.80 4.76
C GLY A 45 0.30 -10.02 3.58
N ILE A 46 0.54 -11.06 2.79
CA ILE A 46 -0.32 -11.40 1.67
C ILE A 46 -1.73 -11.74 2.17
N ASN A 47 -1.82 -12.59 3.18
CA ASN A 47 -3.12 -12.99 3.70
C ASN A 47 -3.93 -11.82 4.25
N VAL A 48 -3.30 -10.95 5.02
CA VAL A 48 -3.99 -9.76 5.56
C VAL A 48 -4.40 -8.82 4.43
N ALA A 49 -3.53 -8.61 3.46
CA ALA A 49 -3.84 -7.72 2.34
C ALA A 49 -5.04 -8.21 1.53
N LEU A 50 -5.10 -9.50 1.23
CA LEU A 50 -6.17 -10.04 0.42
C LEU A 50 -7.49 -10.12 1.20
N GLU A 51 -7.42 -10.36 2.50
CA GLU A 51 -8.62 -10.46 3.33
C GLU A 51 -9.19 -9.10 3.69
N ALA A 52 -8.34 -8.18 4.16
CA ALA A 52 -8.78 -6.89 4.64
C ALA A 52 -8.79 -5.79 3.59
N ARG A 53 -8.04 -5.96 2.51
CA ARG A 53 -7.89 -4.98 1.43
C ARG A 53 -7.63 -3.57 1.93
N PRO A 54 -6.48 -3.37 2.58
CA PRO A 54 -6.11 -2.02 3.02
C PRO A 54 -5.97 -1.05 1.84
N ASP A 55 -5.97 0.22 2.15
CA ASP A 55 -5.88 1.28 1.15
C ASP A 55 -4.45 1.56 0.70
N LEU A 56 -3.48 1.14 1.49
CA LEU A 56 -2.06 1.29 1.18
C LEU A 56 -1.27 0.28 2.00
N ILE A 57 -0.17 -0.21 1.46
CA ILE A 57 0.71 -1.15 2.15
C ILE A 57 2.10 -0.55 2.27
N LEU A 58 2.63 -0.53 3.50
CA LEU A 58 4.04 -0.25 3.76
C LEU A 58 4.73 -1.59 3.89
N LEU A 59 5.71 -1.86 3.05
CA LEU A 59 6.23 -3.21 2.86
C LEU A 59 7.75 -3.24 2.89
N ASP A 60 8.31 -3.94 3.87
CA ASP A 60 9.74 -4.19 3.91
C ASP A 60 10.10 -5.20 2.82
N VAL A 61 11.17 -4.95 2.09
CA VAL A 61 11.65 -5.86 1.06
C VAL A 61 12.29 -7.10 1.67
N MET A 62 13.02 -6.93 2.76
CA MET A 62 13.80 -8.01 3.38
C MET A 62 12.98 -8.72 4.46
N LEU A 63 12.06 -9.56 4.02
CA LEU A 63 11.16 -10.28 4.94
C LEU A 63 11.49 -11.77 5.00
N PRO A 64 11.22 -12.42 6.15
CA PRO A 64 11.32 -13.88 6.21
C PRO A 64 10.16 -14.53 5.45
N LYS A 65 10.34 -15.79 5.09
CA LYS A 65 9.38 -16.65 4.40
C LYS A 65 9.15 -16.24 2.95
N VAL A 66 8.48 -15.11 2.73
CA VAL A 66 8.20 -14.61 1.40
C VAL A 66 8.70 -13.17 1.35
N ASP A 67 9.62 -12.87 0.46
CA ASP A 67 10.22 -11.54 0.41
C ASP A 67 9.21 -10.49 -0.09
N GLY A 68 9.55 -9.22 0.13
CA GLY A 68 8.66 -8.11 -0.19
C GLY A 68 8.33 -7.99 -1.67
N LEU A 69 9.27 -8.33 -2.55
CA LEU A 69 9.02 -8.25 -3.98
C LEU A 69 7.94 -9.25 -4.40
N THR A 70 7.98 -10.45 -3.83
CA THR A 70 6.98 -11.48 -4.10
C THR A 70 5.63 -11.06 -3.52
N VAL A 71 5.61 -10.48 -2.31
CA VAL A 71 4.38 -9.97 -1.71
C VAL A 71 3.73 -8.94 -2.61
N CYS A 72 4.52 -7.98 -3.09
CA CYS A 72 4.04 -6.92 -3.97
C CYS A 72 3.40 -7.51 -5.23
N ASN A 73 4.10 -8.41 -5.88
CA ASN A 73 3.62 -9.03 -7.11
C ASN A 73 2.30 -9.79 -6.89
N ARG A 74 2.23 -10.61 -5.85
CA ARG A 74 1.04 -11.40 -5.57
C ARG A 74 -0.18 -10.55 -5.24
N VAL A 75 0.02 -9.52 -4.42
CA VAL A 75 -1.10 -8.65 -4.03
C VAL A 75 -1.59 -7.85 -5.23
N LYS A 76 -0.68 -7.31 -6.02
CA LYS A 76 -1.04 -6.50 -7.20
C LYS A 76 -1.79 -7.30 -8.27
N GLN A 77 -1.61 -8.62 -8.29
CA GLN A 77 -2.35 -9.47 -9.22
C GLN A 77 -3.82 -9.59 -8.85
N VAL A 78 -4.17 -9.31 -7.60
CA VAL A 78 -5.54 -9.50 -7.11
C VAL A 78 -6.31 -8.18 -7.10
N TYR A 79 -5.71 -7.10 -6.61
CA TYR A 79 -6.37 -5.80 -6.63
C TYR A 79 -5.35 -4.68 -6.67
N ASN A 80 -5.80 -3.50 -7.10
CA ASN A 80 -4.91 -2.36 -7.25
C ASN A 80 -4.82 -1.62 -5.91
N VAL A 81 -3.64 -1.68 -5.30
CA VAL A 81 -3.37 -1.02 -4.04
C VAL A 81 -1.98 -0.38 -4.12
N PRO A 82 -1.82 0.87 -3.68
CA PRO A 82 -0.48 1.47 -3.65
C PRO A 82 0.40 0.75 -2.63
N ILE A 83 1.61 0.40 -3.04
CA ILE A 83 2.58 -0.27 -2.21
C ILE A 83 3.83 0.58 -2.15
N LEU A 84 4.19 1.00 -0.93
CA LEU A 84 5.39 1.76 -0.66
C LEU A 84 6.41 0.83 -0.02
N MET A 85 7.48 0.53 -0.73
CA MET A 85 8.53 -0.35 -0.23
C MET A 85 9.50 0.39 0.67
N ILE A 86 9.89 -0.27 1.75
CA ILE A 86 10.86 0.27 2.72
C ILE A 86 11.94 -0.76 2.90
N SER A 87 13.21 -0.38 2.74
CA SER A 87 14.29 -1.35 2.89
C SER A 87 15.62 -0.68 3.15
N ALA A 88 16.52 -1.43 3.80
CA ALA A 88 17.90 -1.01 3.95
C ALA A 88 18.67 -1.16 2.64
N ARG A 89 18.10 -1.83 1.63
CA ARG A 89 18.73 -1.98 0.32
C ARG A 89 18.51 -0.72 -0.48
N ASP A 90 19.54 0.10 -0.58
CA ASP A 90 19.43 1.39 -1.24
C ASP A 90 20.16 1.47 -2.57
N GLU A 91 20.59 0.35 -3.13
CA GLU A 91 21.22 0.37 -4.43
C GLU A 91 20.17 0.71 -5.49
N GLU A 92 20.58 1.53 -6.45
CA GLU A 92 19.67 2.01 -7.47
C GLU A 92 19.01 0.87 -8.24
N VAL A 93 19.76 -0.20 -8.49
CA VAL A 93 19.23 -1.37 -9.19
C VAL A 93 18.07 -1.99 -8.42
N ASP A 94 18.20 -2.11 -7.10
CA ASP A 94 17.14 -2.68 -6.26
C ASP A 94 15.88 -1.81 -6.28
N LYS A 95 16.04 -0.50 -6.29
CA LYS A 95 14.90 0.41 -6.38
C LYS A 95 14.17 0.26 -7.70
N ILE A 96 14.93 0.18 -8.79
CA ILE A 96 14.35 0.02 -10.13
C ILE A 96 13.58 -1.28 -10.23
N VAL A 97 14.15 -2.39 -9.74
CA VAL A 97 13.50 -3.69 -9.75
C VAL A 97 12.20 -3.64 -8.95
N GLY A 98 12.23 -3.04 -7.76
CA GLY A 98 11.02 -2.91 -6.94
C GLY A 98 9.91 -2.17 -7.66
N LEU A 99 10.25 -1.04 -8.28
CA LEU A 99 9.26 -0.23 -8.99
C LEU A 99 8.74 -0.94 -10.24
N GLU A 100 9.60 -1.65 -10.97
CA GLU A 100 9.18 -2.41 -12.14
C GLU A 100 8.23 -3.55 -11.78
N LEU A 101 8.33 -4.10 -10.59
CA LEU A 101 7.46 -5.17 -10.14
C LEU A 101 6.12 -4.66 -9.59
N GLY A 102 5.90 -3.36 -9.68
CA GLY A 102 4.62 -2.78 -9.35
C GLY A 102 4.55 -1.97 -8.07
N ALA A 103 5.67 -1.77 -7.37
CA ALA A 103 5.69 -0.86 -6.24
C ALA A 103 5.45 0.56 -6.72
N ASP A 104 4.69 1.31 -5.95
CA ASP A 104 4.36 2.68 -6.33
C ASP A 104 5.39 3.69 -5.83
N ASP A 105 6.17 3.31 -4.84
CA ASP A 105 7.18 4.19 -4.27
C ASP A 105 8.20 3.33 -3.53
N TYR A 106 9.34 3.92 -3.18
CA TYR A 106 10.42 3.20 -2.52
C TYR A 106 11.16 4.17 -1.60
N ILE A 107 11.38 3.77 -0.36
CA ILE A 107 12.13 4.58 0.58
C ILE A 107 13.17 3.72 1.29
N THR A 108 14.36 4.28 1.53
CA THR A 108 15.46 3.52 2.14
C THR A 108 15.55 3.77 3.64
N LYS A 109 15.97 2.75 4.37
CA LYS A 109 16.27 2.87 5.81
C LYS A 109 17.71 3.36 5.97
N PRO A 110 18.00 4.23 6.93
CA PRO A 110 17.04 4.87 7.84
C PRO A 110 16.23 5.93 7.12
N PHE A 111 14.98 6.05 7.49
CA PHE A 111 14.07 7.01 6.86
C PHE A 111 13.61 8.07 7.86
N SER A 112 13.20 9.21 7.32
CA SER A 112 12.54 10.24 8.11
C SER A 112 11.06 9.86 8.23
N VAL A 113 10.54 9.82 9.45
CA VAL A 113 9.13 9.53 9.67
C VAL A 113 8.26 10.59 8.98
N ARG A 114 8.69 11.84 9.04
CA ARG A 114 7.97 12.93 8.37
C ARG A 114 7.90 12.72 6.87
N GLU A 115 9.01 12.33 6.26
CA GLU A 115 9.03 12.04 4.82
C GLU A 115 8.15 10.87 4.49
N LEU A 116 8.21 9.81 5.30
CA LEU A 116 7.41 8.61 5.06
C LEU A 116 5.91 8.94 5.14
N MET A 117 5.49 9.70 6.15
CA MET A 117 4.09 10.09 6.28
C MET A 117 3.63 10.94 5.09
N ALA A 118 4.50 11.82 4.59
CA ALA A 118 4.18 12.63 3.41
C ALA A 118 4.00 11.75 2.17
N ARG A 119 4.83 10.72 2.01
CA ARG A 119 4.73 9.79 0.88
C ARG A 119 3.47 8.93 0.97
N VAL A 120 3.11 8.50 2.17
CA VAL A 120 1.87 7.75 2.38
C VAL A 120 0.69 8.59 1.90
N LYS A 121 0.61 9.83 2.34
CA LYS A 121 -0.46 10.74 1.96
C LYS A 121 -0.49 10.97 0.45
N ALA A 122 0.68 11.18 -0.15
CA ALA A 122 0.77 11.42 -1.59
C ALA A 122 0.31 10.21 -2.40
N ASN A 123 0.70 9.00 -1.99
CA ASN A 123 0.32 7.79 -2.70
C ASN A 123 -1.17 7.49 -2.55
N LEU A 124 -1.75 7.78 -1.39
CA LEU A 124 -3.20 7.62 -1.21
C LEU A 124 -3.96 8.58 -2.11
N ARG A 125 -3.52 9.84 -2.19
CA ARG A 125 -4.16 10.85 -3.04
C ARG A 125 -4.06 10.48 -4.51
N LYS A 126 -2.89 10.03 -4.95
CA LYS A 126 -2.69 9.61 -6.33
C LYS A 126 -3.61 8.48 -6.71
N ASN A 127 -3.75 7.50 -5.83
CA ASN A 127 -4.62 6.35 -6.09
C ASN A 127 -6.09 6.76 -6.18
N ASP A 128 -6.53 7.67 -5.33
CA ASP A 128 -7.90 8.18 -5.37
C ASP A 128 -8.15 8.94 -6.67
N ASP A 129 -7.20 9.75 -7.10
CA ASP A 129 -7.32 10.51 -8.35
C ASP A 129 -7.42 9.58 -9.56
N GLU A 130 -6.62 8.53 -9.58
CA GLU A 130 -6.67 7.55 -10.67
C GLU A 130 -8.01 6.83 -10.71
N ASN A 131 -8.54 6.46 -9.57
CA ASN A 131 -9.83 5.79 -9.48
C ASN A 131 -10.95 6.72 -9.95
N ASN A 132 -10.92 7.97 -9.54
CA ASN A 132 -11.90 8.96 -9.97
C ASN A 132 -11.86 9.17 -11.48
N ALA A 133 -10.67 9.24 -12.06
CA ALA A 133 -10.52 9.39 -13.50
C ALA A 133 -11.11 8.20 -14.26
N LYS A 134 -10.91 6.99 -13.74
CA LYS A 134 -11.48 5.79 -14.35
C LYS A 134 -12.99 5.79 -14.29
N GLU A 135 -13.56 6.20 -13.18
CA GLU A 135 -15.00 6.31 -13.02
C GLU A 135 -15.60 7.32 -13.99
N LYS A 136 -14.96 8.46 -14.14
CA LYS A 136 -15.43 9.48 -15.09
C LYS A 136 -15.40 8.97 -16.52
N LYS A 137 -14.37 8.24 -16.90
CA LYS A 137 -14.30 7.65 -18.23
C LYS A 137 -15.43 6.65 -18.46
N LYS A 138 -15.74 5.84 -17.47
CA LYS A 138 -16.83 4.89 -17.56
C LYS A 138 -18.16 5.61 -17.77
N ASP A 139 -18.42 6.61 -16.99
CA ASP A 139 -19.66 7.38 -17.07
C ASP A 139 -19.78 8.02 -18.46
N THR A 140 -18.72 8.57 -18.98
CA THR A 140 -18.72 9.16 -20.32
C THR A 140 -19.04 8.11 -21.37
N LYS A 141 -18.46 6.94 -21.26
CA LYS A 141 -18.73 5.85 -22.17
C LYS A 141 -20.21 5.47 -22.16
N ILE A 142 -20.78 5.36 -21.01
CA ILE A 142 -22.19 4.98 -20.87
C ILE A 142 -23.09 6.00 -21.56
N VAL A 143 -22.81 7.25 -21.37
CA VAL A 143 -23.61 8.31 -21.97
C VAL A 143 -23.48 8.32 -23.48
N VAL A 144 -22.29 8.16 -23.97
CA VAL A 144 -22.05 8.21 -25.41
C VAL A 144 -22.49 6.95 -26.11
N GLY A 145 -22.35 5.89 -25.48
CA GLY A 145 -22.68 4.63 -26.04
C GLY A 145 -24.09 4.39 -26.19
N ASP A 146 -24.79 4.93 -26.17
CA ASP A 146 -25.93 4.77 -26.40
C ASP A 146 -26.62 4.46 -25.64
N LEU A 147 -26.59 4.53 -25.28
CA LEU A 147 -27.28 4.37 -24.60
C LEU A 147 -27.35 3.45 -23.97
N GLU A 148 -26.80 2.78 -23.80
CA GLU A 148 -26.79 1.97 -23.07
C GLU A 148 -26.26 1.84 -22.28
N LEU A 149 -26.02 1.76 -22.04
CA LEU A 149 -25.68 1.58 -21.34
C LEU A 149 -25.11 1.26 -20.55
N ASP A 150 -24.65 0.92 -20.38
CA ASP A 150 -24.12 0.52 -19.63
C ASP A 150 -23.83 1.11 -18.73
N LEU A 151 -24.00 1.20 -18.08
CA LEU A 151 -23.88 1.83 -17.00
C LEU A 151 -23.46 1.17 -15.93
#